data_ac0f2a3dcbc4aa65c4fcf60d7e7256e7
#
_entry.id   ac0f2a3dcbc4aa65c4fcf60d7e7256e7
#
_cell.length_a   1.000
_cell.length_b   1.000
_cell.length_c   1.000
_cell.angle_alpha   90.00
_cell.angle_beta   90.00
_cell.angle_gamma   90.00
#
_symmetry.space_group_name_H-M   'P 1'
#
loop_
_entity.id
_entity.type
_entity.pdbx_description
1 polymer ?
#
loop_
_entity_poly.entity_id
_entity_poly.type
_entity_poly.pdbx_seq_one_letter_code
_entity_poly.pdbx_strand_id
1 'polypeptide(L)'
;FDTNVRVRVSGWVNVRRLDTYVLRYVAEDDSGNRSATLVRTVVVSDEQPPALTLIGDAVVFVEAGTLYKDPGARAVDNADGVLQAQVVGVVDTAKVGSYALTYTAKDSSGNQSSALVRNVIVRDTQAPVVVLSGLSEIRMTAGNVFEDPGGLALDEVDGALAIQVEGTVDTATPGTYILTYSARDFS
;
A
#
# COMPACT_ATOMS: atom_id res chain seq x y z
N PHE A 1 9.30 -20.71 72.69
CA PHE A 1 8.89 -19.94 71.47
C PHE A 1 9.64 -20.59 70.31
N ASP A 2 8.86 -21.08 69.32
CA ASP A 2 9.44 -21.61 68.07
C ASP A 2 10.17 -20.51 67.34
N THR A 3 11.43 -20.72 67.04
CA THR A 3 12.29 -19.74 66.37
C THR A 3 12.36 -19.97 64.85
N ASN A 4 11.81 -21.09 64.35
CA ASN A 4 11.82 -21.46 62.94
C ASN A 4 10.38 -21.52 62.41
N VAL A 5 10.10 -20.68 61.42
CA VAL A 5 8.85 -20.70 60.64
C VAL A 5 9.17 -20.97 59.20
N ARG A 6 8.55 -22.02 58.62
CA ARG A 6 8.69 -22.36 57.20
C ARG A 6 7.50 -21.89 56.41
N VAL A 7 7.72 -21.12 55.34
CA VAL A 7 6.67 -20.73 54.42
C VAL A 7 6.61 -21.76 53.28
N ARG A 8 5.43 -22.35 53.11
CA ARG A 8 5.12 -23.24 51.98
C ARG A 8 4.32 -22.41 50.94
N VAL A 9 4.74 -22.55 49.69
CA VAL A 9 4.05 -21.92 48.55
C VAL A 9 3.47 -23.02 47.69
N SER A 10 2.20 -22.89 47.33
CA SER A 10 1.52 -23.74 46.33
C SER A 10 0.96 -22.90 45.19
N GLY A 11 0.94 -23.49 43.99
CA GLY A 11 0.69 -22.80 42.74
C GLY A 11 1.98 -22.42 42.01
N TRP A 12 1.87 -22.04 40.76
CA TRP A 12 2.99 -21.60 39.93
C TRP A 12 2.49 -20.61 38.88
N VAL A 13 3.39 -19.82 38.32
CA VAL A 13 3.08 -18.82 37.28
C VAL A 13 3.80 -19.21 36.01
N ASN A 14 3.06 -19.31 34.91
CA ASN A 14 3.62 -19.46 33.58
C ASN A 14 3.62 -18.11 32.87
N VAL A 15 4.75 -17.42 32.87
CA VAL A 15 4.92 -16.10 32.25
C VAL A 15 4.83 -16.12 30.71
N ARG A 16 4.73 -17.31 30.08
CA ARG A 16 4.58 -17.47 28.62
C ARG A 16 3.11 -17.72 28.21
N ARG A 17 2.21 -17.73 29.17
CA ARG A 17 0.79 -17.94 28.92
C ARG A 17 0.00 -16.85 29.60
N LEU A 18 -0.79 -16.12 28.81
CA LEU A 18 -1.71 -15.09 29.34
C LEU A 18 -2.78 -15.78 30.16
N ASP A 19 -2.81 -15.50 31.44
CA ASP A 19 -3.76 -16.08 32.39
C ASP A 19 -3.67 -15.39 33.75
N THR A 20 -4.60 -15.72 34.64
CA THR A 20 -4.57 -15.33 36.04
C THR A 20 -4.15 -16.51 36.90
N TYR A 21 -3.01 -16.37 37.57
CA TYR A 21 -2.42 -17.38 38.43
C TYR A 21 -2.65 -17.08 39.89
N VAL A 22 -2.85 -18.12 40.69
CA VAL A 22 -3.09 -18.01 42.14
C VAL A 22 -1.97 -18.73 42.88
N LEU A 23 -1.21 -17.96 43.68
CA LEU A 23 -0.22 -18.50 44.62
C LEU A 23 -0.77 -18.46 46.04
N ARG A 24 -0.63 -19.58 46.80
CA ARG A 24 -1.10 -19.71 48.18
C ARG A 24 0.10 -19.92 49.10
N TYR A 25 0.13 -19.16 50.18
CA TYR A 25 1.22 -19.14 51.14
C TYR A 25 0.68 -19.58 52.49
N VAL A 26 1.33 -20.54 53.11
CA VAL A 26 1.04 -21.01 54.46
C VAL A 26 2.35 -21.05 55.26
N ALA A 27 2.38 -20.45 56.41
CA ALA A 27 3.50 -20.62 57.35
C ALA A 27 3.19 -21.76 58.31
N GLU A 28 4.23 -22.58 58.63
CA GLU A 28 4.17 -23.71 59.56
C GLU A 28 5.36 -23.59 60.48
N ASP A 29 5.14 -23.66 61.80
CA ASP A 29 6.14 -23.67 62.83
C ASP A 29 6.69 -25.11 63.08
N ASP A 30 7.73 -25.23 63.92
CA ASP A 30 8.32 -26.53 64.22
C ASP A 30 7.39 -27.44 65.04
N SER A 31 6.33 -26.90 65.65
CA SER A 31 5.31 -27.63 66.36
C SER A 31 4.17 -28.10 65.46
N GLY A 32 4.18 -27.74 64.17
CA GLY A 32 3.20 -28.13 63.18
C GLY A 32 1.97 -27.20 63.13
N ASN A 33 1.95 -26.06 63.86
CA ASN A 33 0.90 -25.08 63.78
C ASN A 33 0.98 -24.29 62.48
N ARG A 34 -0.18 -24.07 61.87
CA ARG A 34 -0.27 -23.41 60.53
C ARG A 34 -0.97 -22.05 60.60
N SER A 35 -0.46 -21.10 59.84
CA SER A 35 -1.10 -19.82 59.64
C SER A 35 -2.38 -19.95 58.80
N ALA A 36 -3.19 -18.89 58.81
CA ALA A 36 -4.17 -18.68 57.74
C ALA A 36 -3.48 -18.63 56.37
N THR A 37 -4.14 -19.12 55.32
CA THR A 37 -3.63 -19.05 53.94
C THR A 37 -3.71 -17.63 53.43
N LEU A 38 -2.56 -17.12 53.00
CA LEU A 38 -2.52 -15.88 52.20
C LEU A 38 -2.56 -16.22 50.71
N VAL A 39 -3.24 -15.41 49.96
CA VAL A 39 -3.41 -15.59 48.49
C VAL A 39 -2.80 -14.40 47.77
N ARG A 40 -2.00 -14.69 46.74
CA ARG A 40 -1.51 -13.70 45.79
C ARG A 40 -2.03 -14.07 44.39
N THR A 41 -2.68 -13.13 43.74
CA THR A 41 -3.07 -13.24 42.35
C THR A 41 -1.98 -12.59 41.48
N VAL A 42 -1.55 -13.29 40.43
CA VAL A 42 -0.60 -12.80 39.44
C VAL A 42 -1.31 -12.88 38.09
N VAL A 43 -1.45 -11.75 37.45
CA VAL A 43 -2.02 -11.64 36.10
C VAL A 43 -0.84 -11.56 35.12
N VAL A 44 -0.79 -12.46 34.14
CA VAL A 44 0.10 -12.37 32.98
C VAL A 44 -0.75 -11.84 31.85
N SER A 45 -0.49 -10.61 31.45
CA SER A 45 -1.19 -9.90 30.37
C SER A 45 -0.21 -9.51 29.28
N ASP A 46 -0.73 -9.29 28.09
CA ASP A 46 0.01 -8.67 27.01
C ASP A 46 -0.53 -7.26 26.79
N GLU A 47 0.38 -6.29 26.81
CA GLU A 47 0.09 -4.85 26.65
C GLU A 47 0.91 -4.27 25.49
N GLN A 48 1.64 -5.13 24.73
CA GLN A 48 2.48 -4.68 23.63
C GLN A 48 1.70 -4.76 22.30
N PRO A 49 1.64 -3.66 21.53
CA PRO A 49 1.03 -3.71 20.22
C PRO A 49 1.93 -4.43 19.21
N PRO A 50 1.35 -5.05 18.17
CA PRO A 50 2.08 -5.67 17.08
C PRO A 50 3.01 -4.69 16.38
N ALA A 51 4.20 -5.13 16.02
CA ALA A 51 5.13 -4.40 15.16
C ALA A 51 4.79 -4.62 13.69
N LEU A 52 4.60 -3.52 12.95
CA LEU A 52 4.32 -3.53 11.50
C LEU A 52 5.57 -3.18 10.71
N THR A 53 5.72 -3.82 9.54
CA THR A 53 6.74 -3.52 8.54
C THR A 53 6.12 -3.63 7.14
N LEU A 54 6.29 -2.62 6.27
CA LEU A 54 5.87 -2.71 4.88
C LEU A 54 6.70 -3.76 4.13
N ILE A 55 6.05 -4.51 3.25
CA ILE A 55 6.73 -5.38 2.30
C ILE A 55 6.98 -4.55 1.03
N GLY A 56 8.26 -4.27 0.73
CA GLY A 56 8.66 -3.35 -0.35
C GLY A 56 8.62 -1.87 0.05
N ASP A 57 8.60 -0.99 -0.94
CA ASP A 57 8.76 0.45 -0.76
C ASP A 57 7.51 1.14 -0.18
N ALA A 58 7.75 2.21 0.58
CA ALA A 58 6.69 3.06 1.12
C ALA A 58 6.11 4.04 0.09
N VAL A 59 6.86 4.33 -0.98
CA VAL A 59 6.41 5.12 -2.13
C VAL A 59 6.62 4.29 -3.39
N VAL A 60 5.55 4.12 -4.17
CA VAL A 60 5.56 3.31 -5.39
C VAL A 60 5.01 4.17 -6.53
N PHE A 61 5.69 4.15 -7.67
CA PHE A 61 5.21 4.76 -8.90
C PHE A 61 4.62 3.68 -9.80
N VAL A 62 3.45 3.96 -10.36
CA VAL A 62 2.69 3.04 -11.21
C VAL A 62 2.30 3.79 -12.47
N GLU A 63 2.48 3.17 -13.62
CA GLU A 63 1.99 3.71 -14.87
C GLU A 63 0.46 3.59 -14.93
N ALA A 64 -0.22 4.64 -15.35
CA ALA A 64 -1.67 4.64 -15.51
C ALA A 64 -2.10 3.55 -16.50
N GLY A 65 -3.29 2.98 -16.31
CA GLY A 65 -3.80 1.87 -17.12
C GLY A 65 -3.19 0.51 -16.78
N THR A 66 -2.07 0.43 -16.01
CA THR A 66 -1.42 -0.85 -15.68
C THR A 66 -1.97 -1.49 -14.40
N LEU A 67 -1.76 -2.80 -14.24
CA LEU A 67 -2.20 -3.50 -13.04
C LEU A 67 -1.23 -3.24 -11.87
N TYR A 68 -1.75 -2.72 -10.77
CA TYR A 68 -1.03 -2.63 -9.50
C TYR A 68 -1.45 -3.77 -8.56
N LYS A 69 -0.46 -4.46 -8.00
CA LYS A 69 -0.66 -5.46 -6.94
C LYS A 69 0.11 -5.02 -5.69
N ASP A 70 -0.62 -4.72 -4.63
CA ASP A 70 -0.03 -4.36 -3.36
C ASP A 70 0.68 -5.55 -2.70
N PRO A 71 1.98 -5.44 -2.35
CA PRO A 71 2.70 -6.50 -1.63
C PRO A 71 2.31 -6.61 -0.15
N GLY A 72 1.60 -5.60 0.40
CA GLY A 72 1.11 -5.63 1.78
C GLY A 72 2.12 -5.23 2.84
N ALA A 73 1.83 -5.63 4.08
CA ALA A 73 2.67 -5.42 5.25
C ALA A 73 2.74 -6.69 6.10
N ARG A 74 3.83 -6.85 6.85
CA ARG A 74 4.03 -7.92 7.83
C ARG A 74 3.80 -7.38 9.22
N ALA A 75 3.01 -8.09 10.02
CA ALA A 75 2.79 -7.81 11.43
C ALA A 75 3.36 -8.94 12.29
N VAL A 76 4.05 -8.59 13.38
CA VAL A 76 4.57 -9.56 14.34
C VAL A 76 4.34 -9.04 15.74
N ASP A 77 3.82 -9.91 16.57
CA ASP A 77 3.57 -9.67 17.98
C ASP A 77 4.40 -10.61 18.87
N ASN A 78 4.71 -10.19 20.10
CA ASN A 78 5.53 -10.98 21.04
C ASN A 78 4.76 -12.16 21.66
N ALA A 79 3.45 -12.04 21.82
CA ALA A 79 2.60 -13.08 22.41
C ALA A 79 1.90 -13.92 21.34
N ASP A 80 1.38 -13.28 20.29
CA ASP A 80 0.58 -13.91 19.24
C ASP A 80 1.41 -14.35 18.02
N GLY A 81 2.67 -13.89 17.90
CA GLY A 81 3.54 -14.21 16.78
C GLY A 81 3.18 -13.45 15.50
N VAL A 82 3.08 -14.15 14.36
CA VAL A 82 2.76 -13.51 13.06
C VAL A 82 1.27 -13.29 12.94
N LEU A 83 0.89 -12.03 12.70
CA LEU A 83 -0.48 -11.58 12.53
C LEU A 83 -0.72 -11.10 11.10
N GLN A 84 -1.99 -11.06 10.70
CA GLN A 84 -2.38 -10.48 9.43
C GLN A 84 -2.54 -8.96 9.59
N ALA A 85 -1.83 -8.19 8.76
CA ALA A 85 -2.05 -6.77 8.64
C ALA A 85 -3.37 -6.51 7.89
N GLN A 86 -4.13 -5.54 8.39
CA GLN A 86 -5.31 -5.00 7.71
C GLN A 86 -4.90 -3.82 6.87
N VAL A 87 -5.48 -3.67 5.68
CA VAL A 87 -5.23 -2.54 4.79
C VAL A 87 -6.54 -1.80 4.51
N VAL A 88 -6.44 -0.47 4.52
CA VAL A 88 -7.52 0.45 4.14
C VAL A 88 -7.00 1.37 3.04
N GLY A 89 -7.79 1.57 2.01
CA GLY A 89 -7.47 2.34 0.82
C GLY A 89 -7.62 1.50 -0.43
N VAL A 90 -7.75 2.17 -1.57
CA VAL A 90 -7.86 1.55 -2.89
C VAL A 90 -7.01 2.38 -3.85
N VAL A 91 -6.33 1.72 -4.77
CA VAL A 91 -5.58 2.35 -5.86
C VAL A 91 -6.38 2.18 -7.14
N ASP A 92 -6.77 3.30 -7.75
CA ASP A 92 -7.40 3.34 -9.07
C ASP A 92 -6.32 3.68 -10.10
N THR A 93 -5.80 2.67 -10.77
CA THR A 93 -4.73 2.85 -11.76
C THR A 93 -5.24 3.42 -13.09
N ALA A 94 -6.56 3.52 -13.29
CA ALA A 94 -7.12 4.20 -14.45
C ALA A 94 -7.07 5.73 -14.34
N LYS A 95 -6.69 6.25 -13.17
CA LYS A 95 -6.64 7.71 -12.93
C LYS A 95 -5.31 8.13 -12.34
N VAL A 96 -4.67 9.08 -12.96
CA VAL A 96 -3.48 9.75 -12.46
C VAL A 96 -3.77 10.39 -11.10
N GLY A 97 -2.90 10.16 -10.11
CA GLY A 97 -3.10 10.69 -8.76
C GLY A 97 -2.26 9.98 -7.70
N SER A 98 -2.42 10.43 -6.46
CA SER A 98 -1.76 9.83 -5.28
C SER A 98 -2.78 9.09 -4.44
N TYR A 99 -2.50 7.82 -4.14
CA TYR A 99 -3.35 6.92 -3.38
C TYR A 99 -2.62 6.46 -2.13
N ALA A 100 -3.29 6.49 -0.99
CA ALA A 100 -2.73 6.03 0.27
C ALA A 100 -3.33 4.68 0.67
N LEU A 101 -2.47 3.70 0.94
CA LEU A 101 -2.82 2.43 1.56
C LEU A 101 -2.33 2.46 3.01
N THR A 102 -3.26 2.41 3.96
CA THR A 102 -2.97 2.46 5.40
C THR A 102 -3.09 1.08 6.01
N TYR A 103 -2.02 0.63 6.68
CA TYR A 103 -1.93 -0.69 7.30
C TYR A 103 -1.97 -0.57 8.81
N THR A 104 -2.72 -1.46 9.45
CA THR A 104 -2.78 -1.64 10.89
C THR A 104 -2.82 -3.13 11.23
N ALA A 105 -2.46 -3.48 12.46
CA ALA A 105 -2.66 -4.82 13.00
C ALA A 105 -3.15 -4.73 14.44
N LYS A 106 -3.91 -5.73 14.85
CA LYS A 106 -4.42 -5.84 16.22
C LYS A 106 -4.16 -7.27 16.71
N ASP A 107 -3.64 -7.39 17.95
CA ASP A 107 -3.42 -8.67 18.60
C ASP A 107 -4.70 -9.22 19.27
N SER A 108 -4.60 -10.41 19.85
CA SER A 108 -5.71 -11.04 20.57
C SER A 108 -6.04 -10.37 21.91
N SER A 109 -5.09 -9.62 22.49
CA SER A 109 -5.26 -8.85 23.72
C SER A 109 -5.94 -7.49 23.50
N GLY A 110 -6.06 -7.08 22.23
CA GLY A 110 -6.72 -5.84 21.84
C GLY A 110 -5.78 -4.67 21.59
N ASN A 111 -4.45 -4.86 21.70
CA ASN A 111 -3.48 -3.82 21.41
C ASN A 111 -3.36 -3.61 19.89
N GLN A 112 -3.30 -2.36 19.47
CA GLN A 112 -3.25 -1.99 18.05
C GLN A 112 -1.92 -1.35 17.72
N SER A 113 -1.34 -1.77 16.59
CA SER A 113 -0.11 -1.19 16.05
C SER A 113 -0.26 0.28 15.67
N SER A 114 0.84 1.00 15.60
CA SER A 114 0.91 2.24 14.84
C SER A 114 0.59 1.95 13.37
N ALA A 115 -0.09 2.91 12.70
CA ALA A 115 -0.39 2.79 11.29
C ALA A 115 0.87 3.03 10.43
N LEU A 116 1.04 2.23 9.38
CA LEU A 116 1.99 2.51 8.30
C LEU A 116 1.24 2.88 7.03
N VAL A 117 1.82 3.74 6.22
CA VAL A 117 1.21 4.21 4.98
C VAL A 117 2.14 3.91 3.81
N ARG A 118 1.57 3.35 2.73
CA ARG A 118 2.19 3.30 1.42
C ARG A 118 1.49 4.31 0.52
N ASN A 119 2.28 5.19 -0.09
CA ASN A 119 1.81 6.10 -1.11
C ASN A 119 2.06 5.49 -2.49
N VAL A 120 0.98 5.27 -3.25
CA VAL A 120 1.06 4.82 -4.63
C VAL A 120 0.73 6.01 -5.52
N ILE A 121 1.70 6.38 -6.36
CA ILE A 121 1.60 7.52 -7.27
C ILE A 121 1.37 6.96 -8.67
N VAL A 122 0.14 7.08 -9.14
CA VAL A 122 -0.24 6.74 -10.51
C VAL A 122 0.05 7.95 -11.38
N ARG A 123 0.85 7.75 -12.41
CA ARG A 123 1.25 8.77 -13.37
C ARG A 123 1.17 8.22 -14.78
N ASP A 124 0.94 9.09 -15.71
CA ASP A 124 1.07 8.83 -17.12
C ASP A 124 2.41 9.38 -17.61
N THR A 125 3.19 8.55 -18.26
CA THR A 125 4.49 8.92 -18.85
C THR A 125 4.58 8.52 -20.32
N GLN A 126 3.47 8.04 -20.90
CA GLN A 126 3.40 7.64 -22.31
C GLN A 126 2.88 8.82 -23.15
N ALA A 127 3.56 9.05 -24.26
CA ALA A 127 3.14 10.05 -25.20
C ALA A 127 2.04 9.51 -26.13
N PRO A 128 1.12 10.36 -26.62
CA PRO A 128 0.08 9.95 -27.54
C PRO A 128 0.63 9.45 -28.87
N VAL A 129 -0.08 8.55 -29.49
CA VAL A 129 0.24 8.01 -30.82
C VAL A 129 -0.58 8.75 -31.87
N VAL A 130 0.11 9.34 -32.86
CA VAL A 130 -0.51 10.00 -34.02
C VAL A 130 -0.51 9.07 -35.22
N VAL A 131 -1.67 8.92 -35.86
CA VAL A 131 -1.87 8.12 -37.08
C VAL A 131 -2.47 8.99 -38.15
N LEU A 132 -1.83 9.04 -39.34
CA LEU A 132 -2.34 9.80 -40.47
C LEU A 132 -3.59 9.13 -41.07
N SER A 133 -4.55 9.96 -41.47
CA SER A 133 -5.69 9.53 -42.29
C SER A 133 -5.29 9.56 -43.75
N GLY A 134 -5.26 8.38 -44.41
CA GLY A 134 -4.85 8.26 -45.80
C GLY A 134 -3.33 7.98 -46.00
N LEU A 135 -2.83 8.42 -47.14
CA LEU A 135 -1.45 8.17 -47.55
C LEU A 135 -0.47 9.19 -46.94
N SER A 136 0.70 8.75 -46.51
CA SER A 136 1.78 9.63 -46.04
C SER A 136 2.43 10.47 -47.18
N GLU A 137 2.27 10.07 -48.43
CA GLU A 137 2.67 10.83 -49.59
C GLU A 137 1.48 10.98 -50.54
N ILE A 138 1.08 12.23 -50.81
CA ILE A 138 -0.02 12.58 -51.70
C ILE A 138 0.57 13.30 -52.91
N ARG A 139 0.33 12.77 -54.14
CA ARG A 139 0.77 13.36 -55.40
C ARG A 139 -0.44 14.02 -56.10
N MET A 140 -0.27 15.26 -56.46
CA MET A 140 -1.34 16.02 -57.14
C MET A 140 -0.78 16.92 -58.24
N THR A 141 -1.64 17.38 -59.13
CA THR A 141 -1.29 18.34 -60.15
C THR A 141 -1.39 19.76 -59.61
N ALA A 142 -0.41 20.61 -59.92
CA ALA A 142 -0.44 22.03 -59.54
C ALA A 142 -1.71 22.74 -60.05
N GLY A 143 -2.25 23.61 -59.23
CA GLY A 143 -3.52 24.31 -59.46
C GLY A 143 -4.79 23.58 -59.00
N ASN A 144 -4.69 22.31 -58.57
CA ASN A 144 -5.84 21.65 -57.94
C ASN A 144 -5.96 22.02 -56.46
N VAL A 145 -7.17 21.87 -55.91
CA VAL A 145 -7.40 22.09 -54.50
C VAL A 145 -6.83 20.91 -53.67
N PHE A 146 -6.06 21.24 -52.68
CA PHE A 146 -5.60 20.26 -51.67
C PHE A 146 -6.50 20.29 -50.45
N GLU A 147 -7.05 19.14 -50.09
CA GLU A 147 -7.73 18.95 -48.83
C GLU A 147 -6.92 17.99 -47.99
N ASP A 148 -6.50 18.43 -46.82
CA ASP A 148 -5.74 17.60 -45.89
C ASP A 148 -6.68 16.54 -45.29
N PRO A 149 -6.35 15.21 -45.46
CA PRO A 149 -7.14 14.15 -44.85
C PRO A 149 -7.02 14.11 -43.32
N GLY A 150 -5.99 14.80 -42.75
CA GLY A 150 -5.76 14.90 -41.32
C GLY A 150 -5.18 13.63 -40.71
N GLY A 151 -5.47 13.41 -39.45
CA GLY A 151 -5.03 12.25 -38.69
C GLY A 151 -5.86 12.04 -37.40
N LEU A 152 -5.50 11.02 -36.66
CA LEU A 152 -6.05 10.72 -35.34
C LEU A 152 -4.90 10.69 -34.34
N ALA A 153 -5.12 11.22 -33.15
CA ALA A 153 -4.22 11.07 -32.02
C ALA A 153 -4.95 10.34 -30.89
N LEU A 154 -4.33 9.30 -30.38
CA LEU A 154 -4.88 8.48 -29.31
C LEU A 154 -3.83 8.30 -28.21
N ASP A 155 -4.27 8.49 -27.00
CA ASP A 155 -3.54 8.19 -25.79
C ASP A 155 -4.30 7.13 -24.97
N GLU A 156 -3.58 6.32 -24.21
CA GLU A 156 -4.19 5.22 -23.44
C GLU A 156 -4.98 5.75 -22.23
N VAL A 157 -4.56 6.87 -21.67
CA VAL A 157 -5.16 7.48 -20.48
C VAL A 157 -6.14 8.60 -20.85
N ASP A 158 -5.70 9.50 -21.75
CA ASP A 158 -6.46 10.69 -22.15
C ASP A 158 -7.43 10.45 -23.30
N GLY A 159 -7.30 9.31 -23.99
CA GLY A 159 -8.15 8.92 -25.10
C GLY A 159 -7.84 9.69 -26.38
N ALA A 160 -8.88 10.17 -27.08
CA ALA A 160 -8.72 10.91 -28.33
C ALA A 160 -8.30 12.36 -28.05
N LEU A 161 -7.19 12.77 -28.67
CA LEU A 161 -6.58 14.08 -28.49
C LEU A 161 -6.67 14.94 -29.77
N ALA A 162 -6.61 16.26 -29.58
CA ALA A 162 -6.54 17.20 -30.68
C ALA A 162 -5.16 17.13 -31.37
N ILE A 163 -5.17 17.07 -32.70
CA ILE A 163 -3.97 17.15 -33.51
C ILE A 163 -3.62 18.61 -33.79
N GLN A 164 -2.34 18.91 -33.68
CA GLN A 164 -1.73 20.12 -34.18
C GLN A 164 -1.05 19.83 -35.52
N VAL A 165 -1.30 20.66 -36.54
CA VAL A 165 -0.71 20.53 -37.87
C VAL A 165 0.14 21.77 -38.15
N GLU A 166 1.41 21.54 -38.47
CA GLU A 166 2.38 22.56 -38.86
C GLU A 166 2.76 22.38 -40.33
N GLY A 167 2.92 23.49 -41.05
CA GLY A 167 3.20 23.52 -42.46
C GLY A 167 2.01 24.03 -43.28
N THR A 168 2.28 24.34 -44.54
CA THR A 168 1.27 24.80 -45.54
C THR A 168 1.60 24.22 -46.91
N VAL A 169 0.58 23.97 -47.71
CA VAL A 169 0.73 23.50 -49.09
C VAL A 169 0.32 24.66 -50.03
N ASP A 170 1.31 25.13 -50.84
CA ASP A 170 1.01 26.04 -51.91
C ASP A 170 0.77 25.25 -53.19
N THR A 171 -0.50 25.10 -53.56
CA THR A 171 -0.90 24.33 -54.73
C THR A 171 -0.61 25.03 -56.05
N ALA A 172 -0.36 26.37 -56.08
CA ALA A 172 -0.01 27.09 -57.28
C ALA A 172 1.42 26.88 -57.74
N THR A 173 2.33 26.56 -56.83
CA THR A 173 3.76 26.38 -57.12
C THR A 173 4.15 24.89 -57.06
N PRO A 174 4.70 24.33 -58.15
CA PRO A 174 5.22 22.97 -58.11
C PRO A 174 6.34 22.82 -57.11
N GLY A 175 6.26 21.84 -56.18
CA GLY A 175 7.24 21.63 -55.12
C GLY A 175 6.83 20.46 -54.23
N THR A 176 7.67 20.17 -53.21
CA THR A 176 7.37 19.23 -52.11
C THR A 176 7.07 20.01 -50.85
N TYR A 177 5.90 19.83 -50.34
CA TYR A 177 5.43 20.47 -49.10
C TYR A 177 5.30 19.44 -47.99
N ILE A 178 5.64 19.80 -46.77
CA ILE A 178 5.61 18.91 -45.63
C ILE A 178 4.58 19.47 -44.64
N LEU A 179 3.65 18.62 -44.21
CA LEU A 179 2.80 18.84 -43.07
C LEU A 179 3.23 17.93 -41.93
N THR A 180 3.47 18.51 -40.76
CA THR A 180 3.87 17.79 -39.55
C THR A 180 2.69 17.74 -38.58
N TYR A 181 2.35 16.53 -38.14
CA TYR A 181 1.23 16.29 -37.22
C TYR A 181 1.79 15.92 -35.85
N SER A 182 1.29 16.58 -34.84
CA SER A 182 1.65 16.30 -33.44
C SER A 182 0.43 16.34 -32.54
N ALA A 183 0.54 15.69 -31.41
CA ALA A 183 -0.45 15.77 -30.33
C ALA A 183 0.29 15.82 -28.99
N ARG A 184 -0.41 16.34 -27.99
CA ARG A 184 0.08 16.40 -26.61
C ARG A 184 -1.01 15.94 -25.68
N ASP A 185 -0.67 15.10 -24.71
CA ASP A 185 -1.50 14.71 -23.59
C ASP A 185 -1.61 15.81 -22.52
N PHE A 186 -2.34 15.52 -21.46
CA PHE A 186 -2.57 16.44 -20.33
C PHE A 186 -1.65 16.13 -19.12
N SER A 187 -0.76 15.14 -19.23
CA SER A 187 0.14 14.71 -18.16
C SER A 187 1.42 15.57 -18.07
#